data_778fbe7cc0c9235ff61c5a89967cfea0
#
_entry.id   778fbe7cc0c9235ff61c5a89967cfea0
#
_cell.length_a   1.000
_cell.length_b   1.000
_cell.length_c   1.000
_cell.angle_alpha   90.00
_cell.angle_beta   90.00
_cell.angle_gamma   90.00
#
_symmetry.space_group_name_H-M   'P 1'
#
loop_
_entity.id
_entity.type
_entity.pdbx_description
1 polymer ?
#
loop_
_entity_poly.entity_id
_entity_poly.type
_entity_poly.pdbx_seq_one_letter_code
_entity_poly.pdbx_strand_id
1 'polypeptide(L)' 'KPAAILSQDQNMHTVMEKFDITQSWYLPVLDKNKKFIGFISKTKLFNKYREILSSQVDLYEET' A
#
# COMPACT_ATOMS: atom_id res chain seq x y z
N LYS A 1 1.02 -20.01 3.28
CA LYS A 1 1.65 -19.04 4.12
C LYS A 1 1.85 -17.73 3.38
N PRO A 2 1.35 -16.63 3.92
CA PRO A 2 1.48 -15.38 3.19
C PRO A 2 2.93 -14.92 3.19
N ALA A 3 3.30 -14.25 2.12
CA ALA A 3 4.63 -13.73 1.99
C ALA A 3 4.87 -12.61 2.98
N ALA A 4 3.83 -11.84 3.27
CA ALA A 4 3.92 -10.78 4.25
C ALA A 4 2.53 -10.45 4.76
N ILE A 5 2.47 -9.78 5.90
CA ILE A 5 1.20 -9.38 6.48
C ILE A 5 1.25 -7.90 6.74
N LEU A 6 0.18 -7.21 6.41
CA LEU A 6 0.10 -5.78 6.60
C LEU A 6 -0.73 -5.43 7.81
N SER A 7 -0.40 -4.30 8.43
CA SER A 7 -1.16 -3.80 9.55
C SER A 7 -1.88 -2.57 9.10
N GLN A 8 -3.07 -2.37 9.59
CA GLN A 8 -3.89 -1.28 9.13
C GLN A 8 -3.29 0.10 9.43
N ASP A 9 -2.39 0.19 10.40
CA ASP A 9 -1.79 1.47 10.71
C ASP A 9 -0.39 1.66 10.13
N GLN A 10 0.05 0.81 9.23
CA GLN A 10 1.34 1.00 8.59
C GLN A 10 1.25 2.11 7.56
N ASN A 11 2.34 2.82 7.35
CA ASN A 11 2.31 3.88 6.36
C ASN A 11 2.46 3.29 4.96
N MET A 12 2.14 4.11 3.98
CA MET A 12 2.12 3.71 2.58
C MET A 12 3.47 3.19 2.12
N HIS A 13 4.54 3.85 2.52
CA HIS A 13 5.88 3.46 2.10
C HIS A 13 6.21 2.04 2.55
N THR A 14 5.89 1.71 3.80
CA THR A 14 6.14 0.37 4.33
C THR A 14 5.32 -0.66 3.59
N VAL A 15 4.07 -0.34 3.30
CA VAL A 15 3.19 -1.27 2.60
C VAL A 15 3.71 -1.53 1.20
N MET A 16 4.11 -0.49 0.49
CA MET A 16 4.64 -0.65 -0.86
C MET A 16 5.93 -1.46 -0.86
N GLU A 17 6.75 -1.26 0.15
CA GLU A 17 7.98 -2.00 0.27
C GLU A 17 7.71 -3.49 0.44
N LYS A 18 6.69 -3.83 1.21
CA LYS A 18 6.33 -5.23 1.40
C LYS A 18 5.84 -5.87 0.11
N PHE A 19 5.10 -5.13 -0.70
CA PHE A 19 4.67 -5.64 -1.99
C PHE A 19 5.88 -5.88 -2.89
N ASP A 20 6.84 -4.97 -2.84
CA ASP A 20 8.02 -5.07 -3.68
C ASP A 20 8.89 -6.27 -3.27
N ILE A 21 9.11 -6.44 -1.99
CA ILE A 21 9.93 -7.53 -1.50
C ILE A 21 9.31 -8.88 -1.78
N THR A 22 8.01 -8.99 -1.60
CA THR A 22 7.36 -10.28 -1.74
C THR A 22 6.93 -10.59 -3.16
N GLN A 23 6.91 -9.58 -4.03
CA GLN A 23 6.46 -9.74 -5.41
C GLN A 23 5.03 -10.25 -5.46
N SER A 24 4.23 -9.93 -4.47
CA SER A 24 2.84 -10.37 -4.41
C SER A 24 1.91 -9.35 -5.04
N TRP A 25 0.76 -9.79 -5.51
CA TRP A 25 -0.24 -8.89 -6.04
C TRP A 25 -1.29 -8.55 -5.01
N TYR A 26 -1.44 -9.40 -3.99
CA TYR A 26 -2.40 -9.18 -2.91
C TYR A 26 -1.73 -9.55 -1.61
N LEU A 27 -1.95 -8.76 -0.59
CA LEU A 27 -1.43 -9.09 0.74
C LEU A 27 -2.55 -8.92 1.76
N PRO A 28 -2.60 -9.78 2.76
CA PRO A 28 -3.64 -9.69 3.79
C PRO A 28 -3.38 -8.54 4.73
N VAL A 29 -4.44 -7.93 5.21
CA VAL A 29 -4.36 -6.81 6.14
C VAL A 29 -5.04 -7.21 7.44
N LEU A 30 -4.37 -6.96 8.53
CA LEU A 30 -4.92 -7.25 9.86
C LEU A 30 -5.12 -5.94 10.61
N ASP A 31 -6.07 -5.95 11.52
CA ASP A 31 -6.27 -4.77 12.36
C ASP A 31 -5.31 -4.83 13.55
N LYS A 32 -5.40 -3.88 14.45
CA LYS A 32 -4.48 -3.83 15.57
C LYS A 32 -4.64 -4.99 16.52
N ASN A 33 -5.75 -5.71 16.46
CA ASN A 33 -5.95 -6.89 17.25
C ASN A 33 -5.55 -8.15 16.50
N LYS A 34 -4.91 -7.97 15.36
CA LYS A 34 -4.43 -9.05 14.53
C LYS A 34 -5.56 -9.87 13.92
N LYS A 35 -6.70 -9.23 13.73
CA LYS A 35 -7.81 -9.90 13.06
C LYS A 35 -7.79 -9.55 11.60
N PHE A 36 -8.11 -10.53 10.77
CA PHE A 36 -8.09 -10.33 9.33
C PHE A 36 -9.18 -9.34 8.90
N ILE A 37 -8.80 -8.32 8.17
CA ILE A 37 -9.74 -7.35 7.67
C ILE A 37 -10.04 -7.62 6.20
N GLY A 38 -9.05 -7.97 5.42
CA GLY A 38 -9.23 -8.20 4.00
C GLY A 38 -7.91 -8.19 3.29
N PHE A 39 -7.96 -8.16 1.97
CA PHE A 39 -6.74 -8.11 1.17
C PHE A 39 -6.63 -6.75 0.53
N ILE A 40 -5.40 -6.32 0.32
CA ILE A 40 -5.19 -5.10 -0.42
C ILE A 40 -4.50 -5.48 -1.71
N SER A 41 -4.94 -4.87 -2.81
CA SER A 41 -4.42 -5.14 -4.13
C SER A 41 -3.26 -4.21 -4.42
N LYS A 42 -2.19 -4.75 -4.97
CA LYS A 42 -1.03 -3.96 -5.36
C LYS A 42 -1.43 -2.88 -6.36
N THR A 43 -2.26 -3.24 -7.32
CA THR A 43 -2.69 -2.28 -8.34
C THR A 43 -3.47 -1.13 -7.74
N LYS A 44 -4.40 -1.42 -6.86
CA LYS A 44 -5.19 -0.39 -6.22
C LYS A 44 -4.33 0.52 -5.36
N LEU A 45 -3.40 -0.08 -4.63
CA LEU A 45 -2.54 0.69 -3.76
C LEU A 45 -1.65 1.63 -4.57
N PHE A 46 -1.06 1.13 -5.64
CA PHE A 46 -0.18 1.95 -6.46
C PHE A 46 -0.94 3.04 -7.18
N ASN A 47 -2.17 2.77 -7.59
CA ASN A 47 -2.99 3.80 -8.21
C ASN A 47 -3.30 4.91 -7.22
N LYS A 48 -3.59 4.56 -5.99
CA LYS A 48 -3.87 5.54 -4.96
C LYS A 48 -2.63 6.37 -4.66
N TYR A 49 -1.50 5.71 -4.59
CA TYR A 49 -0.25 6.40 -4.31
C TYR A 49 0.09 7.37 -5.45
N ARG A 50 -0.18 6.96 -6.68
CA ARG A 50 0.06 7.81 -7.81
C ARG A 50 -0.85 9.04 -7.78
N GLU A 51 -2.08 8.89 -7.34
CA GLU A 51 -2.98 10.01 -7.17
C GLU A 51 -2.44 11.03 -6.18
N ILE A 52 -1.91 10.52 -5.08
CA ILE A 52 -1.35 11.38 -4.05
C ILE A 52 -0.14 12.14 -4.59
N LEU A 53 0.74 11.43 -5.28
CA LEU A 53 1.91 12.07 -5.86
C LEU A 53 1.54 13.09 -6.92
N SER A 54 0.55 12.77 -7.72
CA SER A 54 0.10 13.65 -8.77
C SER A 54 -0.41 14.95 -8.20
N SER A 55 -1.14 14.84 -7.11
CA SER A 55 -1.66 15.99 -6.42
C SER A 55 -0.54 16.89 -5.90
N GLN A 56 0.51 16.28 -5.39
CA GLN A 56 1.64 17.04 -4.89
C GLN A 56 2.44 17.67 -6.02
N VAL A 57 2.59 16.94 -7.10
CA VAL A 57 3.32 17.45 -8.25
C VAL A 57 2.63 18.67 -8.82
N ASP A 58 1.32 18.67 -8.81
CA ASP A 58 0.58 19.80 -9.32
C ASP A 58 0.88 21.09 -8.58
N LEU A 59 1.32 20.98 -7.36
CA LEU A 59 1.66 22.16 -6.62
C LEU A 59 2.99 22.76 -7.08
N TYR A 60 3.89 21.94 -7.58
CA TYR A 60 5.17 22.42 -8.00
C TYR A 60 5.29 22.59 -9.47
N GLU A 61 4.42 21.92 -10.24
CA GLU A 61 4.57 21.87 -11.61
C GLU A 61 4.08 23.07 -12.24
N GLU A 62 4.78 23.83 -12.86
CA GLU A 62 4.33 24.96 -13.47
C GLU A 62 4.58 25.03 -14.82
N THR A 63 5.07 24.15 -15.34
CA THR A 63 5.37 24.25 -16.74
C THR A 63 4.42 23.58 -17.60
#